data_64c30087968ad50cd06fda1cebb711ba
#
_entry.id   64c30087968ad50cd06fda1cebb711ba
#
_cell.length_a   1.000
_cell.length_b   1.000
_cell.length_c   1.000
_cell.angle_alpha   90.00
_cell.angle_beta   90.00
_cell.angle_gamma   90.00
#
_symmetry.space_group_name_H-M   'P 1'
#
loop_
_entity.id
_entity.type
_entity.pdbx_description
1 polymer ?
#
loop_
_entity_poly.entity_id
_entity_poly.type
_entity_poly.pdbx_seq_one_letter_code
_entity_poly.pdbx_strand_id
1 'polypeptide(L)'
;MKDKFIQELKLEEKTVEEQDTELMKSVIKAKLELDIATKNFEQADDELIDYYTYQIKANQAKLDYLLKKVKHKSLALDMIE
;
A
#
# COMPACT_ATOMS: atom_id res chain seq x y z
N MET A 1 -17.39 25.50 -15.40
CA MET A 1 -17.67 24.27 -14.65
C MET A 1 -17.36 23.01 -15.43
N LYS A 2 -17.88 22.89 -16.66
CA LYS A 2 -17.62 21.69 -17.47
C LYS A 2 -16.13 21.49 -17.75
N ASP A 3 -15.42 22.58 -18.04
CA ASP A 3 -13.99 22.50 -18.33
C ASP A 3 -13.19 22.03 -17.12
N LYS A 4 -13.59 22.52 -15.94
CA LYS A 4 -12.93 22.13 -14.71
C LYS A 4 -13.15 20.64 -14.42
N PHE A 5 -14.36 20.16 -14.64
CA PHE A 5 -14.71 18.77 -14.45
C PHE A 5 -13.91 17.87 -15.39
N ILE A 6 -13.81 18.29 -16.66
CA ILE A 6 -13.04 17.54 -17.66
C ILE A 6 -11.56 17.53 -17.32
N GLN A 7 -11.03 18.63 -16.82
CA GLN A 7 -9.64 18.71 -16.40
C GLN A 7 -9.36 17.78 -15.21
N GLU A 8 -10.28 17.72 -14.26
CA GLU A 8 -10.13 16.82 -13.14
C GLU A 8 -10.11 15.36 -13.60
N LEU A 9 -10.99 15.01 -14.53
CA LEU A 9 -10.99 13.66 -15.09
C LEU A 9 -9.68 13.34 -15.81
N LYS A 10 -9.13 14.29 -16.57
CA LYS A 10 -7.87 14.10 -17.26
C LYS A 10 -6.70 13.96 -16.31
N LEU A 11 -6.73 14.72 -15.22
CA LEU A 11 -5.68 14.63 -14.20
C LEU A 11 -5.69 13.30 -13.48
N GLU A 12 -6.85 12.69 -13.37
CA GLU A 12 -6.99 11.38 -12.74
C GLU A 12 -6.65 10.25 -13.68
N GLU A 13 -6.70 10.51 -14.99
CA GLU A 13 -6.31 9.51 -15.98
C GLU A 13 -4.81 9.34 -15.98
N LYS A 14 -4.37 8.16 -15.58
CA LYS A 14 -2.96 7.82 -15.59
C LYS A 14 -2.72 6.73 -16.60
N THR A 15 -1.54 6.76 -17.20
CA THR A 15 -1.13 5.67 -18.08
C THR A 15 -1.03 4.37 -17.28
N VAL A 16 -1.07 3.25 -17.96
CA VAL A 16 -0.89 1.95 -17.32
C VAL A 16 0.44 1.90 -16.59
N GLU A 17 1.50 2.43 -17.21
CA GLU A 17 2.82 2.47 -16.60
C GLU A 17 2.84 3.30 -15.32
N GLU A 18 2.15 4.45 -15.31
CA GLU A 18 2.07 5.28 -14.12
C GLU A 18 1.32 4.58 -13.01
N GLN A 19 0.22 3.91 -13.35
CA GLN A 19 -0.57 3.15 -12.38
C GLN A 19 0.24 2.02 -11.79
N ASP A 20 1.01 1.31 -12.60
CA ASP A 20 1.86 0.22 -12.14
C ASP A 20 2.96 0.73 -11.23
N THR A 21 3.58 1.85 -11.58
CA THR A 21 4.60 2.47 -10.75
C THR A 21 4.04 2.86 -9.39
N GLU A 22 2.86 3.47 -9.38
CA GLU A 22 2.22 3.84 -8.12
C GLU A 22 1.86 2.63 -7.27
N LEU A 23 1.39 1.57 -7.92
CA LEU A 23 1.08 0.34 -7.22
C LEU A 23 2.33 -0.24 -6.56
N MET A 24 3.44 -0.28 -7.27
CA MET A 24 4.70 -0.77 -6.71
C MET A 24 5.18 0.09 -5.55
N LYS A 25 5.05 1.42 -5.66
CA LYS A 25 5.37 2.32 -4.54
C LYS A 25 4.49 2.04 -3.33
N SER A 26 3.21 1.77 -3.56
CA SER A 26 2.28 1.44 -2.49
C SER A 26 2.68 0.14 -1.79
N VAL A 27 3.14 -0.86 -2.54
CA VAL A 27 3.63 -2.11 -1.98
C VAL A 27 4.84 -1.86 -1.08
N ILE A 28 5.80 -1.10 -1.57
CA ILE A 28 7.02 -0.79 -0.81
C ILE A 28 6.66 -0.06 0.47
N LYS A 29 5.78 0.93 0.38
CA LYS A 29 5.33 1.69 1.54
C LYS A 29 4.60 0.80 2.54
N ALA A 30 3.74 -0.10 2.06
CA ALA A 30 3.00 -1.02 2.93
C ALA A 30 3.94 -1.97 3.67
N LYS A 31 4.98 -2.46 2.99
CA LYS A 31 5.99 -3.30 3.64
C LYS A 31 6.72 -2.53 4.74
N LEU A 32 7.08 -1.28 4.47
CA LEU A 32 7.75 -0.45 5.45
C LEU A 32 6.85 -0.19 6.65
N GLU A 33 5.58 0.12 6.42
CA GLU A 33 4.62 0.36 7.49
C GLU A 33 4.43 -0.88 8.37
N LEU A 34 4.40 -2.06 7.75
CA LEU A 34 4.30 -3.30 8.49
C LEU A 34 5.55 -3.54 9.35
N ASP A 35 6.72 -3.28 8.79
CA ASP A 35 7.99 -3.43 9.53
C ASP A 35 8.04 -2.48 10.73
N ILE A 36 7.64 -1.24 10.54
CA ILE A 36 7.60 -0.25 11.61
C ILE A 36 6.61 -0.69 12.70
N ALA A 37 5.43 -1.16 12.32
CA ALA A 37 4.44 -1.62 13.28
C ALA A 37 4.95 -2.83 14.09
N THR A 38 5.67 -3.73 13.43
CA THR A 38 6.26 -4.89 14.10
C THR A 38 7.32 -4.46 15.13
N LYS A 39 8.16 -3.52 14.75
CA LYS A 39 9.18 -2.99 15.68
C LYS A 39 8.55 -2.25 16.84
N ASN A 40 7.51 -1.49 16.58
CA ASN A 40 6.78 -0.80 17.65
C ASN A 40 6.14 -1.79 18.60
N PHE A 41 5.60 -2.88 18.09
CA PHE A 41 5.01 -3.94 18.93
C PHE A 41 6.08 -4.55 19.86
N GLU A 42 7.27 -4.81 19.35
CA GLU A 42 8.35 -5.40 20.12
C GLU A 42 8.77 -4.53 21.30
N GLN A 43 8.58 -3.22 21.19
CA GLN A 43 9.00 -2.24 22.20
C GLN A 43 7.81 -1.66 22.97
N ALA A 44 6.61 -2.17 22.73
CA ALA A 44 5.40 -1.57 23.28
C ALA A 44 5.24 -1.86 24.78
N ASP A 45 4.72 -0.88 25.48
CA ASP A 45 4.23 -1.07 26.83
C ASP A 45 2.97 -1.94 26.79
N ASP A 46 2.70 -2.64 27.87
CA ASP A 46 1.55 -3.56 27.96
C ASP A 46 0.25 -2.91 27.53
N GLU A 47 0.06 -1.64 27.84
CA GLU A 47 -1.15 -0.90 27.49
C GLU A 47 -1.32 -0.72 26.00
N LEU A 48 -0.21 -0.74 25.23
CA LEU A 48 -0.23 -0.49 23.79
C LEU A 48 -0.10 -1.77 22.97
N ILE A 49 0.02 -2.91 23.59
CA ILE A 49 0.19 -4.17 22.86
C ILE A 49 -0.98 -4.45 21.92
N ASP A 50 -2.20 -4.27 22.40
CA ASP A 50 -3.38 -4.49 21.56
C ASP A 50 -3.42 -3.52 20.37
N TYR A 51 -3.07 -2.26 20.61
CA TYR A 51 -3.04 -1.26 19.57
C TYR A 51 -2.08 -1.68 18.45
N TYR A 52 -0.87 -2.06 18.79
CA TYR A 52 0.11 -2.44 17.77
C TYR A 52 -0.23 -3.80 17.13
N THR A 53 -0.85 -4.70 17.87
CA THR A 53 -1.34 -5.94 17.28
C THR A 53 -2.35 -5.67 16.17
N TYR A 54 -3.29 -4.77 16.42
CA TYR A 54 -4.27 -4.38 15.40
C TYR A 54 -3.62 -3.67 14.22
N GLN A 55 -2.61 -2.85 14.49
CA GLN A 55 -1.88 -2.18 13.41
C GLN A 55 -1.16 -3.18 12.52
N ILE A 56 -0.52 -4.18 13.10
CA ILE A 56 0.16 -5.23 12.34
C ILE A 56 -0.85 -5.95 11.46
N LYS A 57 -1.99 -6.34 12.02
CA LYS A 57 -3.02 -7.05 11.26
C LYS A 57 -3.57 -6.19 10.12
N ALA A 58 -3.84 -4.92 10.39
CA ALA A 58 -4.36 -4.01 9.38
C ALA A 58 -3.34 -3.79 8.25
N ASN A 59 -2.08 -3.58 8.59
CA ASN A 59 -1.03 -3.38 7.61
C ASN A 59 -0.77 -4.65 6.80
N GLN A 60 -0.87 -5.80 7.42
CA GLN A 60 -0.71 -7.07 6.73
C GLN A 60 -1.84 -7.30 5.73
N ALA A 61 -3.07 -7.01 6.12
CA ALA A 61 -4.22 -7.13 5.23
C ALA A 61 -4.07 -6.17 4.02
N LYS A 62 -3.60 -4.97 4.27
CA LYS A 62 -3.36 -3.99 3.21
C LYS A 62 -2.28 -4.47 2.24
N LEU A 63 -1.18 -4.98 2.78
CA LEU A 63 -0.10 -5.50 1.96
C LEU A 63 -0.59 -6.69 1.11
N ASP A 64 -1.33 -7.61 1.71
CA ASP A 64 -1.88 -8.75 0.98
C ASP A 64 -2.78 -8.31 -0.17
N TYR A 65 -3.63 -7.31 0.07
CA TYR A 65 -4.49 -6.76 -0.95
C TYR A 65 -3.66 -6.18 -2.11
N LEU A 66 -2.63 -5.40 -1.79
CA LEU A 66 -1.78 -4.79 -2.81
C LEU A 66 -1.01 -5.83 -3.60
N LEU A 67 -0.52 -6.87 -2.95
CA LEU A 67 0.19 -7.95 -3.62
C LEU A 67 -0.73 -8.73 -4.56
N LYS A 68 -1.98 -8.91 -4.19
CA LYS A 68 -2.96 -9.52 -5.07
C LYS A 68 -3.20 -8.67 -6.32
N LYS A 69 -3.26 -7.35 -6.16
CA LYS A 69 -3.39 -6.45 -7.29
C LYS A 69 -2.19 -6.56 -8.24
N VAL A 70 -0.98 -6.61 -7.69
CA VAL A 70 0.23 -6.80 -8.49
C VAL A 70 0.13 -8.11 -9.28
N LYS A 71 -0.27 -9.16 -8.63
CA LYS A 71 -0.38 -10.48 -9.25
C LYS A 71 -1.40 -10.47 -10.38
N HIS A 72 -2.54 -9.83 -10.17
CA HIS A 72 -3.58 -9.73 -11.21
C HIS A 72 -3.12 -8.95 -12.43
N LYS A 73 -2.29 -7.94 -12.22
CA LYS A 73 -1.76 -7.15 -13.31
C LYS A 73 -0.55 -7.79 -13.98
N SER A 74 -0.11 -8.91 -13.49
CA SER A 74 1.07 -9.61 -14.00
C SER A 74 2.30 -8.70 -14.01
N LEU A 75 2.43 -7.86 -13.00
CA LEU A 75 3.59 -7.01 -12.86
C LEU A 75 4.81 -7.85 -12.50
N ALA A 76 6.00 -7.24 -12.60
CA ALA A 76 7.27 -7.94 -12.38
C ALA A 76 7.32 -8.52 -10.96
N LEU A 77 6.91 -9.76 -10.81
CA LEU A 77 6.90 -10.44 -9.51
C LEU A 77 8.30 -10.64 -8.95
N ASP A 78 9.28 -10.81 -9.81
CA ASP A 78 10.67 -10.94 -9.43
C ASP A 78 11.19 -9.72 -8.68
N MET A 79 10.58 -8.55 -8.86
CA MET A 79 10.97 -7.37 -8.11
C MET A 79 10.47 -7.39 -6.67
N ILE A 80 9.52 -8.26 -6.36
CA ILE A 80 8.91 -8.35 -5.04
C ILE A 80 9.55 -9.47 -4.22
N GLU A 81 10.04 -10.46 -4.91
CA GLU A 81 10.76 -11.55 -4.30
C GLU A 81 12.18 -11.12 -3.96
#